data_62217af949f76ff1cc42af52909dcbb9
#
_entry.id   62217af949f76ff1cc42af52909dcbb9
#
_cell.length_a   1.000
_cell.length_b   1.000
_cell.length_c   1.000
_cell.angle_alpha   90.00
_cell.angle_beta   90.00
_cell.angle_gamma   90.00
#
_symmetry.space_group_name_H-M   'P 1'
#
loop_
_entity.id
_entity.type
_entity.pdbx_description
1 polymer ?
#
loop_
_entity_poly.entity_id
_entity_poly.type
_entity_poly.pdbx_seq_one_letter_code
_entity_poly.pdbx_strand_id
1 'polypeptide(L)'
;MRFLTLFFCFLACFGFSQVRVPASSHAAIISLASNQHVSLILKVNQDYNPLDVQGLGAEIGSTIGNIVTLRMSKNKYNSLLSLTGIDYVQVAHRFAPNLKRVISDIKADSVYKSTRLTMGYTGKDVLIGITDWGFDYTHPMFYDTAMQYTRILAAWDQFKKSGPAPQDFNYGTEYMGEAALLAAEKDTVNIYGYATHGTHVSGIAGGGGAGTVHRGIAHDAQLLLATFLVDEAAVIDAFVWMQKKAVESKKRLVINMSWGLYNLGPLDGSSLVSQAIQELSDRGVVFVTSGGNNGDVNFHIKKTFDSDTFQSLVEFYSYGSNSAMWGQSIGMWGQKNETFQAGFTVYDVAKNKLAESAFFRTNGSYYIDSFLTLGTDTIFYNVAVDEKHPLNDKPTIRLRIKNTQTQLKIGLKACAKQGQVHFYNVTELTTDVGNWGMPFSAYLPEWI
;
A
#
# COMPACT_ATOMS: atom_id res chain seq x y z
N MET A 1 74.54 22.75 -32.30
CA MET A 1 73.60 22.91 -31.22
C MET A 1 72.35 23.56 -31.81
N ARG A 2 71.28 22.77 -32.01
CA ARG A 2 69.98 23.27 -32.52
C ARG A 2 69.03 23.30 -31.35
N PHE A 3 68.55 24.48 -30.96
CA PHE A 3 67.53 24.68 -29.97
C PHE A 3 66.16 24.39 -30.62
N LEU A 4 65.46 23.42 -30.08
CA LEU A 4 64.09 23.08 -30.44
C LEU A 4 63.15 23.79 -29.45
N THR A 5 62.46 24.82 -29.92
CA THR A 5 61.46 25.54 -29.14
C THR A 5 60.12 24.79 -29.24
N LEU A 6 59.71 24.16 -28.12
CA LEU A 6 58.38 23.57 -28.00
C LEU A 6 57.33 24.65 -27.76
N PHE A 7 56.45 24.84 -28.71
CA PHE A 7 55.24 25.68 -28.57
C PHE A 7 54.14 24.83 -27.90
N PHE A 8 53.86 25.09 -26.63
CA PHE A 8 52.72 24.55 -25.95
C PHE A 8 51.45 25.33 -26.38
N CYS A 9 50.63 24.77 -27.28
CA CYS A 9 49.29 25.21 -27.51
C CYS A 9 48.41 24.80 -26.34
N PHE A 10 48.04 25.73 -25.48
CA PHE A 10 46.95 25.55 -24.53
C PHE A 10 45.63 25.58 -25.31
N LEU A 11 45.11 24.41 -25.68
CA LEU A 11 43.71 24.23 -26.08
C LEU A 11 42.89 24.34 -24.80
N ALA A 12 42.31 25.53 -24.57
CA ALA A 12 41.20 25.69 -23.62
C ALA A 12 40.02 24.88 -24.16
N CYS A 13 39.85 23.66 -23.69
CA CYS A 13 38.60 22.93 -23.87
C CYS A 13 37.51 23.63 -23.08
N PHE A 14 36.78 24.55 -23.74
CA PHE A 14 35.47 24.96 -23.26
C PHE A 14 34.58 23.72 -23.35
N GLY A 15 34.40 23.01 -22.24
CA GLY A 15 33.46 21.93 -22.10
C GLY A 15 32.05 22.49 -22.18
N PHE A 16 31.48 22.54 -23.38
CA PHE A 16 30.05 22.70 -23.52
C PHE A 16 29.40 21.48 -22.84
N SER A 17 28.71 21.71 -21.74
CA SER A 17 27.88 20.67 -21.10
C SER A 17 26.84 20.23 -22.13
N GLN A 18 27.05 19.08 -22.72
CA GLN A 18 26.10 18.55 -23.70
C GLN A 18 24.86 18.08 -22.94
N VAL A 19 23.68 18.58 -23.33
CA VAL A 19 22.40 18.16 -22.77
C VAL A 19 22.26 16.65 -22.86
N ARG A 20 22.00 16.00 -21.74
CA ARG A 20 21.85 14.55 -21.67
C ARG A 20 20.43 14.15 -22.10
N VAL A 21 20.33 13.25 -23.05
CA VAL A 21 19.06 12.72 -23.55
C VAL A 21 19.12 11.19 -23.55
N PRO A 22 18.17 10.48 -22.90
CA PRO A 22 18.11 9.03 -23.02
C PRO A 22 17.93 8.57 -24.45
N ALA A 23 18.59 7.48 -24.84
CA ALA A 23 18.47 6.93 -26.19
C ALA A 23 17.02 6.61 -26.58
N SER A 24 16.20 6.15 -25.61
CA SER A 24 14.76 5.90 -25.80
C SER A 24 13.99 7.17 -26.12
N SER A 25 14.30 8.30 -25.46
CA SER A 25 13.69 9.60 -25.75
C SER A 25 14.08 10.11 -27.11
N HIS A 26 15.36 9.95 -27.48
CA HIS A 26 15.86 10.33 -28.79
C HIS A 26 15.17 9.53 -29.92
N ALA A 27 15.06 8.21 -29.76
CA ALA A 27 14.37 7.34 -30.72
C ALA A 27 12.87 7.72 -30.84
N ALA A 28 12.21 7.99 -29.71
CA ALA A 28 10.80 8.42 -29.72
C ALA A 28 10.58 9.73 -30.50
N ILE A 29 11.49 10.69 -30.33
CA ILE A 29 11.41 11.97 -31.07
C ILE A 29 11.66 11.79 -32.54
N ILE A 30 12.64 10.99 -32.96
CA ILE A 30 12.93 10.75 -34.36
C ILE A 30 11.71 10.15 -35.10
N SER A 31 11.00 9.26 -34.45
CA SER A 31 9.82 8.58 -35.01
C SER A 31 8.60 9.49 -35.25
N LEU A 32 8.56 10.68 -34.65
CA LEU A 32 7.45 11.62 -34.82
C LEU A 32 7.51 12.36 -36.15
N ALA A 33 6.36 12.77 -36.69
CA ALA A 33 6.31 13.68 -37.85
C ALA A 33 6.80 15.10 -37.44
N SER A 34 7.36 15.84 -38.40
CA SER A 34 8.03 17.11 -38.09
C SER A 34 7.13 18.19 -37.47
N ASN A 35 5.83 18.15 -37.75
CA ASN A 35 4.82 19.07 -37.23
C ASN A 35 4.13 18.58 -35.96
N GLN A 36 4.45 17.37 -35.45
CA GLN A 36 3.86 16.87 -34.22
C GLN A 36 4.39 17.58 -33.00
N HIS A 37 3.52 17.78 -32.01
CA HIS A 37 3.90 18.28 -30.69
C HIS A 37 4.42 17.14 -29.83
N VAL A 38 5.44 17.46 -29.04
CA VAL A 38 6.04 16.56 -28.07
C VAL A 38 5.96 17.17 -26.68
N SER A 39 5.60 16.36 -25.69
CA SER A 39 5.68 16.73 -24.27
C SER A 39 7.02 16.27 -23.73
N LEU A 40 7.73 17.17 -23.07
CA LEU A 40 9.07 16.95 -22.55
C LEU A 40 9.12 17.27 -21.05
N ILE A 41 10.03 16.60 -20.35
CA ILE A 41 10.40 16.92 -18.98
C ILE A 41 11.90 17.27 -19.00
N LEU A 42 12.22 18.45 -18.49
CA LEU A 42 13.59 18.97 -18.41
C LEU A 42 14.09 18.89 -16.97
N LYS A 43 15.37 18.63 -16.81
CA LYS A 43 16.10 19.02 -15.62
C LYS A 43 16.99 20.21 -15.99
N VAL A 44 16.87 21.29 -15.22
CA VAL A 44 17.52 22.59 -15.48
C VAL A 44 18.46 22.97 -14.34
N ASN A 45 19.38 23.90 -14.62
CA ASN A 45 20.30 24.46 -13.63
C ASN A 45 20.10 25.98 -13.49
N GLN A 46 20.99 26.64 -12.78
CA GLN A 46 20.91 28.09 -12.48
C GLN A 46 20.95 29.00 -13.71
N ASP A 47 21.48 28.52 -14.83
CA ASP A 47 21.61 29.32 -16.08
C ASP A 47 20.35 29.16 -16.96
N TYR A 48 19.33 28.44 -16.50
CA TYR A 48 18.09 28.26 -17.24
C TYR A 48 17.26 29.52 -17.29
N ASN A 49 16.93 29.96 -18.51
CA ASN A 49 16.04 31.08 -18.75
C ASN A 49 14.73 30.61 -19.43
N PRO A 50 13.56 30.71 -18.78
CA PRO A 50 12.28 30.32 -19.38
C PRO A 50 11.95 31.03 -20.67
N LEU A 51 12.41 32.30 -20.85
CA LEU A 51 12.15 33.08 -22.06
C LEU A 51 12.80 32.47 -23.31
N ASP A 52 13.96 31.83 -23.17
CA ASP A 52 14.64 31.19 -24.31
C ASP A 52 13.84 30.02 -24.83
N VAL A 53 13.24 29.24 -23.96
CA VAL A 53 12.38 28.11 -24.30
C VAL A 53 11.05 28.60 -24.90
N GLN A 54 10.46 29.65 -24.34
CA GLN A 54 9.26 30.29 -24.91
C GLN A 54 9.53 30.90 -26.27
N GLY A 55 10.72 31.47 -26.50
CA GLY A 55 11.16 31.99 -27.79
C GLY A 55 11.22 30.92 -28.89
N LEU A 56 11.33 29.63 -28.53
CA LEU A 56 11.20 28.51 -29.46
C LEU A 56 9.74 28.13 -29.75
N GLY A 57 8.77 28.83 -29.15
CA GLY A 57 7.35 28.48 -29.27
C GLY A 57 6.93 27.29 -28.37
N ALA A 58 7.67 27.03 -27.31
CA ALA A 58 7.31 26.01 -26.34
C ALA A 58 6.33 26.57 -25.30
N GLU A 59 5.36 25.77 -24.92
CA GLU A 59 4.44 26.04 -23.82
C GLU A 59 5.00 25.38 -22.55
N ILE A 60 5.40 26.22 -21.58
CA ILE A 60 5.84 25.74 -20.26
C ILE A 60 4.60 25.37 -19.44
N GLY A 61 4.57 24.16 -18.90
CA GLY A 61 3.50 23.68 -18.02
C GLY A 61 3.81 24.02 -16.56
N SER A 62 4.62 23.19 -15.91
CA SER A 62 4.96 23.33 -14.48
C SER A 62 6.46 23.49 -14.31
N THR A 63 6.84 24.26 -13.27
CA THR A 63 8.21 24.34 -12.78
C THR A 63 8.20 23.97 -11.29
N ILE A 64 8.92 22.89 -10.92
CA ILE A 64 9.03 22.40 -9.55
C ILE A 64 10.52 22.19 -9.24
N GLY A 65 11.10 23.09 -8.46
CA GLY A 65 12.54 23.10 -8.23
C GLY A 65 13.30 23.20 -9.55
N ASN A 66 14.11 22.21 -9.89
CA ASN A 66 14.88 22.15 -11.13
C ASN A 66 14.21 21.26 -12.22
N ILE A 67 12.94 20.92 -12.07
CA ILE A 67 12.17 20.15 -13.05
C ILE A 67 11.18 21.09 -13.77
N VAL A 68 11.21 21.07 -15.09
CA VAL A 68 10.31 21.85 -15.94
C VAL A 68 9.59 20.94 -16.93
N THR A 69 8.27 21.06 -17.02
CA THR A 69 7.49 20.40 -18.06
C THR A 69 7.16 21.36 -19.19
N LEU A 70 7.24 20.90 -20.44
CA LEU A 70 6.88 21.72 -21.57
C LEU A 70 6.27 20.91 -22.73
N ARG A 71 5.59 21.63 -23.61
CA ARG A 71 5.07 21.12 -24.90
C ARG A 71 5.60 21.98 -26.01
N MET A 72 6.09 21.35 -27.06
CA MET A 72 6.64 22.09 -28.21
C MET A 72 6.54 21.27 -29.50
N SER A 73 6.68 21.95 -30.62
CA SER A 73 6.77 21.26 -31.91
C SER A 73 8.11 20.55 -32.08
N LYS A 74 8.10 19.31 -32.58
CA LYS A 74 9.28 18.48 -32.83
C LYS A 74 10.38 19.20 -33.59
N ASN A 75 10.03 20.00 -34.59
CA ASN A 75 11.01 20.71 -35.43
C ASN A 75 11.90 21.69 -34.63
N LYS A 76 11.54 22.06 -33.40
CA LYS A 76 12.28 22.93 -32.54
C LYS A 76 13.14 22.18 -31.48
N TYR A 77 13.06 20.86 -31.49
CA TYR A 77 13.76 20.04 -30.50
C TYR A 77 15.27 20.20 -30.52
N ASN A 78 15.91 20.24 -31.69
CA ASN A 78 17.35 20.44 -31.78
C ASN A 78 17.77 21.83 -31.27
N SER A 79 16.94 22.86 -31.51
CA SER A 79 17.17 24.19 -30.96
C SER A 79 17.07 24.20 -29.43
N LEU A 80 16.14 23.42 -28.85
CA LEU A 80 16.05 23.24 -27.40
C LEU A 80 17.35 22.66 -26.80
N LEU A 81 17.93 21.65 -27.47
CA LEU A 81 19.17 21.03 -27.00
C LEU A 81 20.40 21.95 -27.08
N SER A 82 20.29 23.06 -27.78
CA SER A 82 21.34 24.05 -27.90
C SER A 82 21.24 25.18 -26.88
N LEU A 83 20.18 25.22 -26.05
CA LEU A 83 20.00 26.22 -25.02
C LEU A 83 20.88 25.93 -23.81
N THR A 84 21.37 27.00 -23.18
CA THR A 84 22.08 26.92 -21.91
C THR A 84 21.10 26.64 -20.76
N GLY A 85 21.60 26.12 -19.65
CA GLY A 85 20.79 25.89 -18.46
C GLY A 85 19.93 24.62 -18.47
N ILE A 86 20.02 23.79 -19.51
CA ILE A 86 19.34 22.50 -19.60
C ILE A 86 20.35 21.37 -19.40
N ASP A 87 20.20 20.58 -18.37
CA ASP A 87 21.09 19.46 -18.05
C ASP A 87 20.62 18.14 -18.66
N TYR A 88 19.26 17.99 -18.77
CA TYR A 88 18.68 16.72 -19.17
C TYR A 88 17.29 16.94 -19.79
N VAL A 89 16.97 16.15 -20.82
CA VAL A 89 15.68 16.18 -21.52
C VAL A 89 15.17 14.75 -21.68
N GLN A 90 13.92 14.51 -21.32
CA GLN A 90 13.23 13.26 -21.65
C GLN A 90 11.85 13.53 -22.27
N VAL A 91 11.44 12.62 -23.14
CA VAL A 91 10.06 12.60 -23.63
C VAL A 91 9.14 12.12 -22.50
N ALA A 92 8.04 12.83 -22.29
CA ALA A 92 7.02 12.40 -21.36
C ALA A 92 6.32 11.14 -21.91
N HIS A 93 6.42 10.04 -21.17
CA HIS A 93 5.76 8.79 -21.54
C HIS A 93 4.24 8.90 -21.35
N ARG A 94 3.49 8.33 -22.26
CA ARG A 94 2.03 8.26 -22.13
C ARG A 94 1.68 7.16 -21.15
N PHE A 95 0.81 7.47 -20.20
CA PHE A 95 0.17 6.47 -19.39
C PHE A 95 -0.98 5.83 -20.16
N ALA A 96 -1.05 4.51 -20.13
CA ALA A 96 -2.20 3.77 -20.62
C ALA A 96 -2.96 3.20 -19.43
N PRO A 97 -4.30 3.13 -19.49
CA PRO A 97 -5.07 2.43 -18.48
C PRO A 97 -4.62 0.97 -18.40
N ASN A 98 -4.18 0.51 -17.22
CA ASN A 98 -3.61 -0.83 -17.06
C ASN A 98 -4.64 -1.96 -17.18
N LEU A 99 -5.92 -1.71 -16.93
CA LEU A 99 -6.99 -2.73 -16.95
C LEU A 99 -7.12 -3.46 -18.29
N LYS A 100 -6.89 -2.79 -19.41
CA LYS A 100 -6.99 -3.40 -20.74
C LYS A 100 -5.93 -4.48 -20.98
N ARG A 101 -4.77 -4.34 -20.37
CA ARG A 101 -3.69 -5.34 -20.42
C ARG A 101 -3.93 -6.48 -19.44
N VAL A 102 -4.41 -6.16 -18.23
CA VAL A 102 -4.65 -7.15 -17.17
C VAL A 102 -5.57 -8.27 -17.63
N ILE A 103 -6.64 -7.99 -18.38
CA ILE A 103 -7.57 -9.00 -18.89
C ILE A 103 -6.85 -10.07 -19.72
N SER A 104 -5.94 -9.67 -20.63
CA SER A 104 -5.16 -10.63 -21.44
C SER A 104 -4.04 -11.29 -20.63
N ASP A 105 -3.39 -10.55 -19.71
CA ASP A 105 -2.29 -11.05 -18.93
C ASP A 105 -2.73 -12.18 -17.99
N ILE A 106 -3.91 -12.05 -17.35
CA ILE A 106 -4.50 -13.08 -16.50
C ILE A 106 -5.33 -14.11 -17.27
N LYS A 107 -5.38 -14.05 -18.60
CA LYS A 107 -6.15 -14.96 -19.47
C LYS A 107 -7.67 -14.89 -19.29
N ALA A 108 -8.21 -13.81 -18.72
CA ALA A 108 -9.66 -13.66 -18.55
C ALA A 108 -10.42 -13.66 -19.88
N ASP A 109 -9.83 -13.11 -20.94
CA ASP A 109 -10.38 -13.17 -22.30
C ASP A 109 -10.58 -14.62 -22.81
N SER A 110 -9.69 -15.52 -22.46
CA SER A 110 -9.81 -16.95 -22.77
C SER A 110 -10.95 -17.62 -22.00
N VAL A 111 -11.20 -17.17 -20.76
CA VAL A 111 -12.33 -17.62 -19.93
C VAL A 111 -13.66 -17.13 -20.53
N TYR A 112 -13.75 -15.88 -20.98
CA TYR A 112 -14.96 -15.33 -21.61
C TYR A 112 -15.30 -16.04 -22.93
N LYS A 113 -14.28 -16.38 -23.74
CA LYS A 113 -14.41 -17.05 -25.03
C LYS A 113 -14.57 -18.55 -24.93
N SER A 114 -14.70 -19.11 -23.75
CA SER A 114 -14.74 -20.56 -23.50
C SER A 114 -13.56 -21.36 -24.10
N THR A 115 -12.39 -20.73 -24.24
CA THR A 115 -11.19 -21.41 -24.73
C THR A 115 -10.81 -22.54 -23.77
N ARG A 116 -10.95 -23.78 -24.20
CA ARG A 116 -10.75 -25.00 -23.39
C ARG A 116 -11.73 -25.18 -22.21
N LEU A 117 -12.84 -24.44 -22.20
CA LEU A 117 -13.91 -24.57 -21.22
C LEU A 117 -15.21 -24.96 -21.92
N THR A 118 -16.16 -25.54 -21.19
CA THR A 118 -17.47 -25.93 -21.72
C THR A 118 -18.34 -24.75 -22.12
N MET A 119 -18.14 -23.61 -21.48
CA MET A 119 -18.83 -22.34 -21.77
C MET A 119 -17.99 -21.15 -21.31
N GLY A 120 -18.34 -19.95 -21.75
CA GLY A 120 -17.74 -18.70 -21.27
C GLY A 120 -18.28 -18.32 -19.87
N TYR A 121 -17.40 -17.80 -19.03
CA TYR A 121 -17.75 -17.35 -17.68
C TYR A 121 -17.44 -15.86 -17.56
N THR A 122 -18.46 -15.09 -17.17
CA THR A 122 -18.40 -13.62 -17.04
C THR A 122 -18.78 -13.14 -15.62
N GLY A 123 -19.00 -14.07 -14.70
CA GLY A 123 -19.50 -13.82 -13.36
C GLY A 123 -21.03 -13.90 -13.25
N LYS A 124 -21.75 -14.25 -14.32
CA LYS A 124 -23.20 -14.40 -14.28
C LYS A 124 -23.59 -15.40 -13.20
N ASP A 125 -24.63 -15.07 -12.42
CA ASP A 125 -25.16 -15.87 -11.29
C ASP A 125 -24.16 -16.07 -10.12
N VAL A 126 -23.18 -15.17 -10.01
CA VAL A 126 -22.24 -15.09 -8.88
C VAL A 126 -22.39 -13.76 -8.19
N LEU A 127 -22.25 -13.74 -6.88
CA LEU A 127 -22.12 -12.53 -6.05
C LEU A 127 -20.64 -12.28 -5.77
N ILE A 128 -20.22 -11.02 -5.94
CA ILE A 128 -18.94 -10.54 -5.43
C ILE A 128 -19.25 -9.65 -4.23
N GLY A 129 -18.84 -10.08 -3.05
CA GLY A 129 -18.83 -9.28 -1.85
C GLY A 129 -17.56 -8.44 -1.79
N ILE A 130 -17.67 -7.15 -1.54
CA ILE A 130 -16.56 -6.25 -1.33
C ILE A 130 -16.66 -5.66 0.07
N THR A 131 -15.74 -6.01 0.95
CA THR A 131 -15.56 -5.33 2.23
C THR A 131 -14.51 -4.24 2.04
N ASP A 132 -14.93 -2.99 2.15
CA ASP A 132 -14.07 -1.83 1.83
C ASP A 132 -14.69 -0.55 2.40
N TRP A 133 -14.31 0.59 1.90
CA TRP A 133 -14.84 1.91 2.19
C TRP A 133 -14.76 2.81 0.96
N GLY A 134 -15.56 3.88 0.93
CA GLY A 134 -15.57 4.83 -0.18
C GLY A 134 -16.33 4.28 -1.39
N PHE A 135 -17.57 3.87 -1.21
CA PHE A 135 -18.45 3.43 -2.27
C PHE A 135 -19.36 4.58 -2.75
N ASP A 136 -19.35 4.82 -4.05
CA ASP A 136 -20.38 5.59 -4.76
C ASP A 136 -21.36 4.60 -5.40
N TYR A 137 -22.53 4.45 -4.78
CA TYR A 137 -23.57 3.51 -5.23
C TYR A 137 -24.20 3.89 -6.56
N THR A 138 -24.06 5.14 -6.98
CA THR A 138 -24.59 5.68 -8.24
C THR A 138 -23.62 5.55 -9.40
N HIS A 139 -22.38 5.07 -9.14
CA HIS A 139 -21.34 5.04 -10.16
C HIS A 139 -21.76 4.20 -11.36
N PRO A 140 -21.62 4.71 -12.61
CA PRO A 140 -22.07 4.03 -13.83
C PRO A 140 -21.50 2.63 -14.05
N MET A 141 -20.31 2.34 -13.50
CA MET A 141 -19.70 1.01 -13.57
C MET A 141 -20.49 -0.08 -12.85
N PHE A 142 -21.43 0.28 -11.95
CA PHE A 142 -22.23 -0.68 -11.20
C PHE A 142 -23.54 -1.05 -11.89
N TYR A 143 -23.81 -0.46 -13.03
CA TYR A 143 -24.94 -0.82 -13.89
C TYR A 143 -24.60 -2.01 -14.79
N ASP A 144 -25.61 -2.63 -15.35
CA ASP A 144 -25.43 -3.65 -16.36
C ASP A 144 -24.81 -3.07 -17.65
N THR A 145 -24.45 -3.91 -18.60
CA THR A 145 -23.80 -3.49 -19.83
C THR A 145 -24.69 -2.61 -20.73
N ALA A 146 -26.00 -2.64 -20.51
CA ALA A 146 -26.99 -1.80 -21.19
C ALA A 146 -27.30 -0.50 -20.44
N MET A 147 -26.70 -0.27 -19.29
CA MET A 147 -26.91 0.88 -18.42
C MET A 147 -28.37 1.04 -17.95
N GLN A 148 -29.08 -0.09 -17.76
CA GLN A 148 -30.50 -0.07 -17.41
C GLN A 148 -30.76 -0.37 -15.92
N TYR A 149 -30.00 -1.28 -15.32
CA TYR A 149 -30.24 -1.76 -13.98
C TYR A 149 -28.94 -1.80 -13.16
N THR A 150 -29.02 -1.36 -11.90
CA THR A 150 -27.90 -1.54 -10.98
C THR A 150 -27.63 -3.02 -10.71
N ARG A 151 -26.36 -3.40 -10.64
CA ARG A 151 -25.94 -4.74 -10.24
C ARG A 151 -25.54 -4.84 -8.78
N ILE A 152 -25.69 -3.75 -8.01
CA ILE A 152 -25.59 -3.80 -6.56
C ILE A 152 -26.86 -4.46 -6.03
N LEU A 153 -26.75 -5.66 -5.49
CA LEU A 153 -27.86 -6.38 -4.88
C LEU A 153 -28.26 -5.75 -3.55
N ALA A 154 -27.26 -5.44 -2.72
CA ALA A 154 -27.40 -4.73 -1.46
C ALA A 154 -26.10 -4.06 -1.05
N ALA A 155 -26.22 -3.00 -0.23
CA ALA A 155 -25.09 -2.36 0.42
C ALA A 155 -25.36 -2.23 1.94
N TRP A 156 -24.33 -2.44 2.75
CA TRP A 156 -24.38 -2.23 4.19
C TRP A 156 -23.35 -1.19 4.62
N ASP A 157 -23.81 -0.04 5.05
CA ASP A 157 -22.99 1.02 5.64
C ASP A 157 -23.03 0.90 7.16
N GLN A 158 -21.99 0.32 7.73
CA GLN A 158 -21.89 0.08 9.17
C GLN A 158 -21.64 1.36 9.98
N PHE A 159 -21.15 2.43 9.37
CA PHE A 159 -21.00 3.73 10.02
C PHE A 159 -22.30 4.53 10.13
N LYS A 160 -23.28 4.23 9.29
CA LYS A 160 -24.56 4.96 9.26
C LYS A 160 -25.39 4.63 10.50
N LYS A 161 -25.76 5.65 11.26
CA LYS A 161 -26.53 5.49 12.51
C LYS A 161 -28.06 5.63 12.34
N SER A 162 -28.53 5.91 11.13
CA SER A 162 -29.97 6.12 10.83
C SER A 162 -30.37 5.27 9.64
N GLY A 163 -31.46 4.55 9.76
CA GLY A 163 -32.00 3.65 8.74
C GLY A 163 -32.13 2.21 9.25
N PRO A 164 -32.68 1.30 8.44
CA PRO A 164 -32.85 -0.10 8.84
C PRO A 164 -31.50 -0.80 8.88
N ALA A 165 -31.18 -1.42 10.01
CA ALA A 165 -30.07 -2.35 10.09
C ALA A 165 -30.39 -3.66 9.33
N PRO A 166 -29.39 -4.40 8.83
CA PRO A 166 -29.65 -5.72 8.26
C PRO A 166 -30.28 -6.65 9.29
N GLN A 167 -31.10 -7.59 8.82
CA GLN A 167 -31.68 -8.61 9.68
C GLN A 167 -30.57 -9.34 10.48
N ASP A 168 -30.80 -9.52 11.78
CA ASP A 168 -29.90 -10.14 12.75
C ASP A 168 -28.69 -9.27 13.17
N PHE A 169 -28.64 -8.01 12.72
CA PHE A 169 -27.66 -7.04 13.18
C PHE A 169 -28.38 -5.80 13.74
N ASN A 170 -27.77 -5.15 14.70
CA ASN A 170 -28.39 -4.03 15.43
C ASN A 170 -27.74 -2.67 15.12
N TYR A 171 -26.96 -2.57 14.04
CA TYR A 171 -26.21 -1.37 13.70
C TYR A 171 -26.03 -1.21 12.19
N GLY A 172 -25.60 -0.02 11.81
CA GLY A 172 -25.44 0.33 10.40
C GLY A 172 -26.79 0.52 9.68
N THR A 173 -26.71 0.72 8.39
CA THR A 173 -27.88 0.84 7.52
C THR A 173 -27.71 -0.07 6.30
N GLU A 174 -28.71 -0.89 6.03
CA GLU A 174 -28.78 -1.71 4.82
C GLU A 174 -29.58 -0.97 3.74
N TYR A 175 -29.03 -0.93 2.55
CA TYR A 175 -29.69 -0.42 1.35
C TYR A 175 -29.98 -1.57 0.40
N MET A 176 -31.24 -1.80 0.12
CA MET A 176 -31.71 -2.83 -0.81
C MET A 176 -32.52 -2.23 -1.95
N GLY A 177 -32.20 -2.64 -3.16
CA GLY A 177 -32.87 -2.16 -4.38
C GLY A 177 -32.38 -0.78 -4.83
N GLU A 178 -32.61 -0.51 -6.11
CA GLU A 178 -32.06 0.65 -6.80
C GLU A 178 -32.50 1.99 -6.16
N ALA A 179 -33.76 2.13 -5.80
CA ALA A 179 -34.27 3.36 -5.22
C ALA A 179 -33.56 3.73 -3.90
N ALA A 180 -33.30 2.75 -3.03
CA ALA A 180 -32.61 3.00 -1.76
C ALA A 180 -31.12 3.35 -1.98
N LEU A 181 -30.47 2.69 -2.92
CA LEU A 181 -29.08 2.96 -3.29
C LEU A 181 -28.91 4.35 -3.91
N LEU A 182 -29.80 4.74 -4.82
CA LEU A 182 -29.79 6.06 -5.44
C LEU A 182 -30.08 7.17 -4.41
N ALA A 183 -31.02 6.93 -3.46
CA ALA A 183 -31.29 7.89 -2.40
C ALA A 183 -30.14 8.04 -1.40
N ALA A 184 -29.34 6.99 -1.20
CA ALA A 184 -28.16 7.03 -0.34
C ALA A 184 -26.96 7.68 -1.06
N GLU A 185 -26.91 7.60 -2.39
CA GLU A 185 -25.82 8.07 -3.26
C GLU A 185 -24.48 7.39 -2.98
N LYS A 186 -24.01 7.44 -1.75
CA LYS A 186 -22.69 6.93 -1.31
C LYS A 186 -22.71 6.51 0.15
N ASP A 187 -21.67 5.83 0.58
CA ASP A 187 -21.45 5.46 1.98
C ASP A 187 -21.06 6.66 2.86
N THR A 188 -21.11 6.43 4.16
CA THR A 188 -20.70 7.43 5.16
C THR A 188 -19.18 7.67 5.09
N VAL A 189 -18.78 8.93 5.06
CA VAL A 189 -17.39 9.34 5.19
C VAL A 189 -16.85 8.89 6.55
N ASN A 190 -15.75 8.21 6.56
CA ASN A 190 -15.09 7.66 7.74
C ASN A 190 -13.68 8.23 7.93
N ILE A 191 -12.84 7.58 8.74
CA ILE A 191 -11.47 8.01 9.04
C ILE A 191 -10.58 8.15 7.79
N TYR A 192 -10.94 7.52 6.69
CA TYR A 192 -10.23 7.62 5.40
C TYR A 192 -10.76 8.75 4.50
N GLY A 193 -11.70 9.56 4.99
CA GLY A 193 -12.28 10.69 4.27
C GLY A 193 -13.12 10.28 3.06
N TYR A 194 -13.04 11.05 1.99
CA TYR A 194 -13.72 10.76 0.72
C TYR A 194 -12.98 9.68 -0.07
N ALA A 195 -12.76 8.54 0.55
CA ALA A 195 -12.12 7.45 -0.15
C ALA A 195 -13.03 6.98 -1.30
N THR A 196 -12.44 6.78 -2.47
CA THR A 196 -13.07 6.16 -3.63
C THR A 196 -12.59 4.73 -3.81
N HIS A 197 -11.90 4.20 -2.80
CA HIS A 197 -11.18 2.94 -2.87
C HIS A 197 -12.12 1.77 -3.16
N GLY A 198 -13.21 1.64 -2.41
CA GLY A 198 -14.19 0.57 -2.63
C GLY A 198 -14.88 0.63 -3.99
N THR A 199 -15.17 1.85 -4.50
CA THR A 199 -15.70 2.05 -5.86
C THR A 199 -14.70 1.55 -6.91
N HIS A 200 -13.43 1.90 -6.77
CA HIS A 200 -12.38 1.47 -7.70
C HIS A 200 -12.18 -0.05 -7.66
N VAL A 201 -12.06 -0.63 -6.49
CA VAL A 201 -11.92 -2.08 -6.28
C VAL A 201 -13.10 -2.84 -6.89
N SER A 202 -14.33 -2.39 -6.63
CA SER A 202 -15.55 -3.00 -7.16
C SER A 202 -15.63 -2.89 -8.67
N GLY A 203 -15.20 -1.75 -9.24
CA GLY A 203 -15.12 -1.53 -10.67
C GLY A 203 -14.15 -2.49 -11.37
N ILE A 204 -12.98 -2.74 -10.76
CA ILE A 204 -12.00 -3.71 -11.28
C ILE A 204 -12.56 -5.14 -11.19
N ALA A 205 -13.16 -5.52 -10.07
CA ALA A 205 -13.66 -6.86 -9.85
C ALA A 205 -14.86 -7.17 -10.76
N GLY A 206 -15.88 -6.30 -10.75
CA GLY A 206 -17.17 -6.59 -11.35
C GLY A 206 -17.82 -5.45 -12.14
N GLY A 207 -17.09 -4.41 -12.55
CA GLY A 207 -17.67 -3.27 -13.28
C GLY A 207 -18.30 -3.64 -14.61
N GLY A 208 -19.49 -3.10 -14.94
CA GLY A 208 -20.23 -3.37 -16.19
C GLY A 208 -19.68 -2.66 -17.42
N GLY A 209 -18.78 -1.69 -17.24
CA GLY A 209 -18.15 -0.97 -18.32
C GLY A 209 -18.72 0.42 -18.60
N ALA A 210 -19.79 0.84 -17.92
CA ALA A 210 -20.41 2.15 -18.07
C ALA A 210 -20.66 2.52 -19.56
N GLY A 211 -21.20 1.58 -20.35
CA GLY A 211 -21.41 1.73 -21.78
C GLY A 211 -20.14 1.71 -22.64
N THR A 212 -18.98 1.42 -22.05
CA THR A 212 -17.67 1.35 -22.73
C THR A 212 -17.15 -0.10 -22.81
N VAL A 213 -16.01 -0.27 -23.47
CA VAL A 213 -15.29 -1.57 -23.55
C VAL A 213 -14.47 -1.88 -22.27
N HIS A 214 -14.39 -0.93 -21.33
CA HIS A 214 -13.59 -1.05 -20.12
C HIS A 214 -14.43 -1.70 -19.00
N ARG A 215 -14.45 -3.02 -18.98
CA ARG A 215 -15.21 -3.83 -18.00
C ARG A 215 -14.30 -4.38 -16.93
N GLY A 216 -14.91 -4.63 -15.77
CA GLY A 216 -14.29 -5.45 -14.71
C GLY A 216 -14.15 -6.91 -15.13
N ILE A 217 -13.42 -7.68 -14.33
CA ILE A 217 -13.11 -9.08 -14.64
C ILE A 217 -14.39 -9.93 -14.69
N ALA A 218 -15.26 -9.83 -13.70
CA ALA A 218 -16.54 -10.55 -13.62
C ALA A 218 -17.71 -9.59 -13.91
N HIS A 219 -17.74 -9.05 -15.12
CA HIS A 219 -18.62 -7.93 -15.48
C HIS A 219 -20.13 -8.23 -15.49
N ASP A 220 -20.54 -9.48 -15.36
CA ASP A 220 -21.95 -9.89 -15.21
C ASP A 220 -22.28 -10.33 -13.78
N ALA A 221 -21.32 -10.27 -12.84
CA ALA A 221 -21.60 -10.56 -11.44
C ALA A 221 -22.46 -9.48 -10.79
N GLN A 222 -23.25 -9.84 -9.78
CA GLN A 222 -23.88 -8.87 -8.87
C GLN A 222 -22.97 -8.57 -7.68
N LEU A 223 -23.15 -7.40 -7.08
CA LEU A 223 -22.28 -6.87 -6.04
C LEU A 223 -23.00 -6.82 -4.70
N LEU A 224 -22.30 -7.17 -3.64
CA LEU A 224 -22.61 -6.88 -2.24
C LEU A 224 -21.54 -5.97 -1.69
N LEU A 225 -21.89 -4.78 -1.24
CA LEU A 225 -20.93 -3.77 -0.79
C LEU A 225 -21.08 -3.55 0.72
N ALA A 226 -20.00 -3.70 1.49
CA ALA A 226 -20.01 -3.42 2.92
C ALA A 226 -18.93 -2.40 3.26
N THR A 227 -19.37 -1.20 3.68
CA THR A 227 -18.52 -0.22 4.34
C THR A 227 -18.41 -0.61 5.80
N PHE A 228 -17.35 -1.31 6.17
CA PHE A 228 -17.21 -1.87 7.52
C PHE A 228 -16.54 -0.90 8.48
N LEU A 229 -16.94 -0.95 9.74
CA LEU A 229 -16.17 -0.37 10.83
C LEU A 229 -14.79 -1.02 10.85
N VAL A 230 -13.75 -0.23 11.12
CA VAL A 230 -12.37 -0.67 10.91
C VAL A 230 -11.92 -1.52 12.11
N ASP A 231 -12.59 -2.66 12.32
CA ASP A 231 -12.25 -3.65 13.33
C ASP A 231 -12.59 -5.07 12.87
N GLU A 232 -12.06 -6.06 13.57
CA GLU A 232 -12.20 -7.48 13.24
C GLU A 232 -13.64 -8.00 13.39
N ALA A 233 -14.39 -7.54 14.38
CA ALA A 233 -15.76 -7.98 14.60
C ALA A 233 -16.68 -7.50 13.45
N ALA A 234 -16.54 -6.23 13.10
CA ALA A 234 -17.31 -5.62 12.04
C ALA A 234 -17.08 -6.26 10.66
N VAL A 235 -15.85 -6.67 10.38
CA VAL A 235 -15.55 -7.35 9.12
C VAL A 235 -16.09 -8.79 9.10
N ILE A 236 -16.05 -9.50 10.22
CA ILE A 236 -16.67 -10.83 10.35
C ILE A 236 -18.20 -10.71 10.17
N ASP A 237 -18.83 -9.70 10.77
CA ASP A 237 -20.25 -9.43 10.59
C ASP A 237 -20.59 -9.18 9.11
N ALA A 238 -19.77 -8.41 8.40
CA ALA A 238 -19.93 -8.18 6.96
C ALA A 238 -19.83 -9.49 6.15
N PHE A 239 -18.91 -10.39 6.48
CA PHE A 239 -18.80 -11.70 5.83
C PHE A 239 -20.05 -12.55 6.03
N VAL A 240 -20.56 -12.58 7.27
CA VAL A 240 -21.78 -13.33 7.62
C VAL A 240 -23.00 -12.74 6.91
N TRP A 241 -23.12 -11.40 6.87
CA TRP A 241 -24.17 -10.72 6.14
C TRP A 241 -24.15 -11.08 4.64
N MET A 242 -22.98 -11.02 4.00
CA MET A 242 -22.81 -11.37 2.59
C MET A 242 -23.19 -12.82 2.33
N GLN A 243 -22.79 -13.72 3.21
CA GLN A 243 -23.11 -15.14 3.10
C GLN A 243 -24.62 -15.39 3.21
N LYS A 244 -25.34 -14.70 4.11
CA LYS A 244 -26.81 -14.76 4.22
C LYS A 244 -27.47 -14.27 2.92
N LYS A 245 -27.04 -13.15 2.35
CA LYS A 245 -27.54 -12.63 1.06
C LYS A 245 -27.30 -13.62 -0.09
N ALA A 246 -26.15 -14.32 -0.07
CA ALA A 246 -25.85 -15.35 -1.06
C ALA A 246 -26.78 -16.56 -0.95
N VAL A 247 -27.07 -17.03 0.25
CA VAL A 247 -28.02 -18.11 0.51
C VAL A 247 -29.43 -17.70 0.08
N GLU A 248 -29.91 -16.54 0.47
CA GLU A 248 -31.22 -15.98 0.09
C GLU A 248 -31.37 -15.91 -1.43
N SER A 249 -30.33 -15.46 -2.13
CA SER A 249 -30.33 -15.33 -3.59
C SER A 249 -30.03 -16.63 -4.32
N LYS A 250 -29.67 -17.71 -3.60
CA LYS A 250 -29.22 -19.00 -4.16
C LYS A 250 -28.05 -18.86 -5.12
N LYS A 251 -27.09 -17.96 -4.81
CA LYS A 251 -25.92 -17.67 -5.61
C LYS A 251 -24.64 -18.05 -4.89
N ARG A 252 -23.60 -18.35 -5.67
CA ARG A 252 -22.24 -18.51 -5.15
C ARG A 252 -21.66 -17.15 -4.75
N LEU A 253 -20.82 -17.13 -3.72
CA LEU A 253 -20.24 -15.93 -3.18
C LEU A 253 -18.71 -15.98 -3.24
N VAL A 254 -18.13 -14.89 -3.75
CA VAL A 254 -16.70 -14.58 -3.67
C VAL A 254 -16.57 -13.28 -2.88
N ILE A 255 -15.82 -13.29 -1.80
CA ILE A 255 -15.56 -12.07 -0.99
C ILE A 255 -14.15 -11.57 -1.29
N ASN A 256 -14.05 -10.30 -1.69
CA ASN A 256 -12.80 -9.60 -1.89
C ASN A 256 -12.46 -8.70 -0.71
N MET A 257 -11.23 -8.80 -0.24
CA MET A 257 -10.64 -8.01 0.83
C MET A 257 -9.42 -7.27 0.28
N SER A 258 -9.62 -6.00 -0.12
CA SER A 258 -8.52 -5.13 -0.60
C SER A 258 -7.99 -4.23 0.51
N TRP A 259 -7.77 -4.81 1.66
CA TRP A 259 -7.22 -4.18 2.86
C TRP A 259 -6.35 -5.18 3.60
N GLY A 260 -5.56 -4.72 4.55
CA GLY A 260 -4.75 -5.57 5.40
C GLY A 260 -4.59 -4.96 6.77
N LEU A 261 -4.56 -5.81 7.77
CA LEU A 261 -4.25 -5.45 9.14
C LEU A 261 -2.98 -6.19 9.53
N TYR A 262 -1.91 -5.44 9.68
CA TYR A 262 -0.67 -5.99 10.18
C TYR A 262 -0.71 -6.01 11.71
N ASN A 263 -0.13 -7.02 12.33
CA ASN A 263 0.02 -7.10 13.78
C ASN A 263 -1.26 -7.39 14.58
N LEU A 264 -2.30 -7.88 13.97
CA LEU A 264 -3.49 -8.36 14.66
C LEU A 264 -3.40 -9.87 14.88
N GLY A 265 -3.15 -10.26 16.12
CA GLY A 265 -3.08 -11.66 16.51
C GLY A 265 -1.99 -12.48 15.82
N PRO A 266 -2.09 -13.81 15.87
CA PRO A 266 -1.15 -14.70 15.21
C PRO A 266 -1.22 -14.57 13.69
N LEU A 267 -0.05 -14.51 13.04
CA LEU A 267 0.09 -14.40 11.57
C LEU A 267 0.28 -15.77 10.90
N ASP A 268 -0.24 -16.84 11.50
CA ASP A 268 -0.11 -18.22 11.06
C ASP A 268 -1.46 -18.88 10.72
N GLY A 269 -2.51 -18.10 10.57
CA GLY A 269 -3.85 -18.58 10.28
C GLY A 269 -4.69 -18.93 11.52
N SER A 270 -4.15 -18.86 12.72
CA SER A 270 -4.88 -19.17 13.96
C SER A 270 -5.66 -17.99 14.55
N SER A 271 -5.62 -16.79 13.93
CA SER A 271 -6.44 -15.64 14.38
C SER A 271 -7.94 -15.93 14.24
N LEU A 272 -8.78 -15.27 15.04
CA LEU A 272 -10.22 -15.47 14.98
C LEU A 272 -10.82 -15.08 13.63
N VAL A 273 -10.28 -14.06 12.96
CA VAL A 273 -10.67 -13.71 11.58
C VAL A 273 -10.33 -14.85 10.61
N SER A 274 -9.14 -15.45 10.73
CA SER A 274 -8.75 -16.58 9.89
C SER A 274 -9.64 -17.80 10.12
N GLN A 275 -10.02 -18.05 11.37
CA GLN A 275 -10.95 -19.14 11.71
C GLN A 275 -12.36 -18.87 11.13
N ALA A 276 -12.86 -17.65 11.21
CA ALA A 276 -14.14 -17.26 10.61
C ALA A 276 -14.12 -17.40 9.09
N ILE A 277 -13.02 -17.03 8.43
CA ILE A 277 -12.82 -17.24 6.99
C ILE A 277 -12.86 -18.74 6.68
N GLN A 278 -12.18 -19.60 7.46
CA GLN A 278 -12.20 -21.04 7.26
C GLN A 278 -13.62 -21.61 7.38
N GLU A 279 -14.35 -21.24 8.43
CA GLU A 279 -15.74 -21.69 8.65
C GLU A 279 -16.67 -21.31 7.48
N LEU A 280 -16.51 -20.11 6.94
CA LEU A 280 -17.30 -19.66 5.79
C LEU A 280 -16.84 -20.32 4.48
N SER A 281 -15.55 -20.60 4.34
CA SER A 281 -15.00 -21.32 3.19
C SER A 281 -15.51 -22.76 3.14
N ASP A 282 -15.63 -23.42 4.28
CA ASP A 282 -16.21 -24.77 4.39
C ASP A 282 -17.69 -24.79 3.98
N ARG A 283 -18.37 -23.63 4.04
CA ARG A 283 -19.74 -23.42 3.51
C ARG A 283 -19.77 -23.01 2.04
N GLY A 284 -18.63 -22.98 1.35
CA GLY A 284 -18.53 -22.69 -0.08
C GLY A 284 -18.31 -21.25 -0.44
N VAL A 285 -17.97 -20.37 0.51
CA VAL A 285 -17.55 -18.98 0.23
C VAL A 285 -16.09 -18.97 -0.21
N VAL A 286 -15.78 -18.26 -1.27
CA VAL A 286 -14.40 -18.06 -1.73
C VAL A 286 -13.91 -16.71 -1.25
N PHE A 287 -12.76 -16.68 -0.59
CA PHE A 287 -12.12 -15.44 -0.14
C PHE A 287 -10.90 -15.09 -0.99
N VAL A 288 -10.77 -13.82 -1.32
CA VAL A 288 -9.64 -13.28 -2.07
C VAL A 288 -9.12 -12.05 -1.31
N THR A 289 -7.82 -12.01 -1.07
CA THR A 289 -7.17 -10.89 -0.36
C THR A 289 -6.01 -10.33 -1.16
N SER A 290 -5.71 -9.04 -0.94
CA SER A 290 -4.52 -8.40 -1.46
C SER A 290 -3.26 -8.88 -0.75
N GLY A 291 -2.11 -8.87 -1.44
CA GLY A 291 -0.80 -9.15 -0.85
C GLY A 291 -0.22 -7.99 -0.02
N GLY A 292 -0.92 -6.86 0.07
CA GLY A 292 -0.46 -5.65 0.76
C GLY A 292 0.39 -4.71 -0.11
N ASN A 293 0.75 -3.56 0.46
CA ASN A 293 1.47 -2.47 -0.22
C ASN A 293 2.92 -2.31 0.26
N ASN A 294 3.46 -3.28 1.00
CA ASN A 294 4.80 -3.21 1.60
C ASN A 294 5.81 -4.15 0.90
N GLY A 295 5.65 -4.41 -0.39
CA GLY A 295 6.53 -5.31 -1.13
C GLY A 295 7.97 -4.81 -1.31
N ASP A 296 8.20 -3.52 -1.12
CA ASP A 296 9.49 -2.84 -1.18
C ASP A 296 10.10 -2.56 0.21
N VAL A 297 9.45 -3.02 1.29
CA VAL A 297 9.85 -2.74 2.66
C VAL A 297 10.25 -4.02 3.38
N ASN A 298 11.46 -4.06 3.91
CA ASN A 298 11.97 -5.17 4.73
C ASN A 298 11.46 -5.06 6.18
N PHE A 299 10.15 -5.19 6.39
CA PHE A 299 9.52 -5.05 7.70
C PHE A 299 9.41 -6.35 8.50
N HIS A 300 9.85 -7.46 7.94
CA HIS A 300 9.85 -8.78 8.57
C HIS A 300 11.25 -9.39 8.59
N ILE A 301 11.64 -9.90 9.74
CA ILE A 301 12.86 -10.70 9.92
C ILE A 301 12.46 -12.06 10.49
N LYS A 302 13.05 -13.11 9.95
CA LYS A 302 13.03 -14.45 10.52
C LYS A 302 14.43 -14.80 10.99
N LYS A 303 14.62 -14.96 12.30
CA LYS A 303 15.90 -15.39 12.90
C LYS A 303 15.77 -16.78 13.47
N THR A 304 16.67 -17.68 13.13
CA THR A 304 16.90 -18.93 13.84
C THR A 304 18.03 -18.71 14.82
N PHE A 305 17.77 -18.99 16.09
CA PHE A 305 18.71 -18.83 17.20
C PHE A 305 19.42 -20.14 17.50
N ASP A 306 20.70 -20.01 17.88
CA ASP A 306 21.56 -21.08 18.39
C ASP A 306 22.42 -20.52 19.52
N SER A 307 21.79 -20.22 20.66
CA SER A 307 22.39 -19.59 21.85
C SER A 307 23.08 -18.24 21.54
N ASP A 308 22.56 -17.53 20.56
CA ASP A 308 23.10 -16.27 20.07
C ASP A 308 22.15 -15.08 20.34
N THR A 309 22.65 -13.89 20.06
CA THR A 309 21.94 -12.63 20.17
C THR A 309 21.72 -12.03 18.77
N PHE A 310 20.58 -11.44 18.58
CA PHE A 310 20.22 -10.69 17.37
C PHE A 310 20.03 -9.23 17.72
N GLN A 311 20.51 -8.35 16.84
CA GLN A 311 20.21 -6.90 16.90
C GLN A 311 19.88 -6.35 15.51
N SER A 312 18.99 -5.37 15.49
CA SER A 312 18.70 -4.57 14.30
C SER A 312 18.17 -3.20 14.70
N LEU A 313 18.47 -2.18 13.92
CA LEU A 313 17.78 -0.91 14.05
C LEU A 313 16.33 -1.06 13.61
N VAL A 314 15.46 -0.33 14.28
CA VAL A 314 14.03 -0.21 13.97
C VAL A 314 13.78 1.16 13.39
N GLU A 315 13.33 1.22 12.15
CA GLU A 315 12.95 2.49 11.53
C GLU A 315 11.53 2.88 11.98
N PHE A 316 11.36 4.16 12.22
CA PHE A 316 10.09 4.75 12.64
C PHE A 316 9.48 5.54 11.49
N TYR A 317 8.17 5.44 11.34
CA TYR A 317 7.43 6.32 10.45
C TYR A 317 7.52 7.77 10.96
N SER A 318 7.57 8.73 10.04
CA SER A 318 7.68 10.15 10.41
C SER A 318 6.42 10.65 11.13
N TYR A 319 6.54 11.04 12.38
CA TYR A 319 5.45 11.58 13.18
C TYR A 319 4.86 12.87 12.61
N GLY A 320 5.67 13.70 11.95
CA GLY A 320 5.21 14.95 11.34
C GLY A 320 4.27 14.77 10.17
N SER A 321 4.19 13.58 9.58
CA SER A 321 3.34 13.30 8.42
C SER A 321 1.93 12.80 8.79
N ASN A 322 1.70 12.39 10.04
CA ASN A 322 0.40 11.90 10.49
C ASN A 322 0.17 12.20 11.97
N SER A 323 -0.79 13.10 12.27
CA SER A 323 -1.14 13.48 13.64
C SER A 323 -1.78 12.35 14.46
N ALA A 324 -2.28 11.32 13.80
CA ALA A 324 -2.85 10.14 14.45
C ALA A 324 -1.81 9.05 14.74
N MET A 325 -0.52 9.27 14.45
CA MET A 325 0.55 8.31 14.73
C MET A 325 0.77 8.16 16.24
N TRP A 326 0.63 6.93 16.75
CA TRP A 326 1.01 6.64 18.13
C TRP A 326 2.51 6.32 18.23
N GLY A 327 3.01 5.45 17.41
CA GLY A 327 4.38 4.98 17.46
C GLY A 327 4.64 3.79 16.55
N GLN A 328 5.63 2.98 16.94
CA GLN A 328 6.02 1.78 16.23
C GLN A 328 5.73 0.55 17.08
N SER A 329 5.14 -0.46 16.47
CA SER A 329 4.86 -1.75 17.10
C SER A 329 5.75 -2.84 16.50
N ILE A 330 6.48 -3.55 17.35
CA ILE A 330 7.28 -4.70 16.95
C ILE A 330 6.59 -5.95 17.50
N GLY A 331 5.95 -6.69 16.60
CA GLY A 331 5.37 -8.01 16.91
C GLY A 331 6.43 -9.09 16.80
N MET A 332 6.56 -9.93 17.79
CA MET A 332 7.56 -11.01 17.84
C MET A 332 6.87 -12.32 18.16
N TRP A 333 7.05 -13.31 17.32
CA TRP A 333 6.42 -14.63 17.43
C TRP A 333 7.49 -15.72 17.43
N GLY A 334 7.58 -16.44 18.54
CA GLY A 334 8.49 -17.56 18.69
C GLY A 334 7.89 -18.87 18.19
N GLN A 335 8.66 -19.93 18.32
CA GLN A 335 8.23 -21.29 18.03
C GLN A 335 7.57 -21.91 19.23
N LYS A 336 6.54 -22.72 19.03
CA LYS A 336 5.83 -23.43 20.09
C LYS A 336 6.80 -24.25 20.97
N ASN A 337 6.63 -24.16 22.29
CA ASN A 337 7.44 -24.80 23.32
C ASN A 337 8.90 -24.25 23.44
N GLU A 338 9.23 -23.18 22.73
CA GLU A 338 10.49 -22.47 22.88
C GLU A 338 10.28 -21.18 23.67
N THR A 339 11.37 -20.62 24.17
CA THR A 339 11.35 -19.34 24.85
C THR A 339 12.38 -18.40 24.24
N PHE A 340 12.05 -17.13 24.21
CA PHE A 340 12.97 -16.08 23.80
C PHE A 340 12.81 -14.86 24.70
N GLN A 341 13.72 -13.94 24.57
CA GLN A 341 13.64 -12.64 25.21
C GLN A 341 14.03 -11.54 24.23
N ALA A 342 13.42 -10.38 24.40
CA ALA A 342 13.69 -9.21 23.58
C ALA A 342 13.68 -7.94 24.43
N GLY A 343 14.33 -6.92 23.94
CA GLY A 343 14.37 -5.59 24.51
C GLY A 343 14.85 -4.59 23.47
N PHE A 344 15.07 -3.36 23.87
CA PHE A 344 15.58 -2.34 22.97
C PHE A 344 16.68 -1.49 23.62
N THR A 345 17.49 -0.90 22.78
CA THR A 345 18.55 0.03 23.14
C THR A 345 18.34 1.34 22.43
N VAL A 346 18.59 2.45 23.08
CA VAL A 346 18.52 3.78 22.52
C VAL A 346 19.92 4.28 22.24
N TYR A 347 20.13 4.79 21.04
CA TYR A 347 21.40 5.34 20.57
C TYR A 347 21.22 6.78 20.10
N ASP A 348 22.28 7.57 20.15
CA ASP A 348 22.37 8.83 19.43
C ASP A 348 22.70 8.61 17.93
N VAL A 349 22.79 9.69 17.17
CA VAL A 349 23.15 9.63 15.74
C VAL A 349 24.56 9.12 15.49
N ALA A 350 25.46 9.25 16.47
CA ALA A 350 26.83 8.77 16.42
C ALA A 350 26.95 7.28 16.86
N LYS A 351 25.81 6.63 17.14
CA LYS A 351 25.68 5.25 17.61
C LYS A 351 26.20 5.01 19.05
N ASN A 352 26.34 6.06 19.86
CA ASN A 352 26.62 5.88 21.27
C ASN A 352 25.36 5.41 21.99
N LYS A 353 25.50 4.38 22.82
CA LYS A 353 24.42 3.88 23.66
C LYS A 353 24.07 4.92 24.73
N LEU A 354 22.81 5.34 24.77
CA LEU A 354 22.29 6.28 25.74
C LEU A 354 21.53 5.59 26.87
N ALA A 355 20.70 4.59 26.52
CA ALA A 355 19.92 3.81 27.49
C ALA A 355 19.55 2.45 26.88
N GLU A 356 19.05 1.55 27.73
CA GLU A 356 18.48 0.29 27.27
C GLU A 356 17.36 -0.18 28.20
N SER A 357 16.41 -0.92 27.65
CA SER A 357 15.41 -1.63 28.43
C SER A 357 15.99 -2.90 29.04
N ALA A 358 15.36 -3.42 30.10
CA ALA A 358 15.53 -4.81 30.46
C ALA A 358 15.12 -5.75 29.32
N PHE A 359 15.52 -7.00 29.38
CA PHE A 359 14.96 -8.04 28.54
C PHE A 359 13.59 -8.48 29.06
N PHE A 360 12.60 -8.45 28.18
CA PHE A 360 11.27 -9.02 28.39
C PHE A 360 11.33 -10.48 27.95
N ARG A 361 10.86 -11.38 28.82
CA ARG A 361 11.07 -12.83 28.66
C ARG A 361 9.74 -13.55 28.51
N THR A 362 9.66 -14.50 27.60
CA THR A 362 8.47 -15.32 27.36
C THR A 362 8.38 -16.54 28.32
N ASN A 363 8.82 -16.37 29.57
CA ASN A 363 8.69 -17.38 30.62
C ASN A 363 7.56 -17.09 31.61
N GLY A 364 6.58 -16.31 31.18
CA GLY A 364 5.37 -15.89 31.87
C GLY A 364 4.59 -14.92 31.01
N SER A 365 3.29 -14.75 31.30
CA SER A 365 2.44 -13.76 30.60
C SER A 365 2.25 -12.54 31.47
N TYR A 366 2.51 -11.35 30.91
CA TYR A 366 2.41 -10.07 31.63
C TYR A 366 2.32 -8.88 30.67
N TYR A 367 1.93 -7.74 31.25
CA TYR A 367 1.91 -6.44 30.56
C TYR A 367 2.70 -5.41 31.37
N ILE A 368 3.47 -4.58 30.67
CA ILE A 368 4.24 -3.47 31.24
C ILE A 368 3.92 -2.22 30.43
N ASP A 369 3.62 -1.12 31.13
CA ASP A 369 3.59 0.24 30.58
C ASP A 369 4.64 1.07 31.33
N SER A 370 5.59 1.66 30.58
CA SER A 370 6.77 2.27 31.20
C SER A 370 7.43 3.30 30.28
N PHE A 371 8.55 3.85 30.73
CA PHE A 371 9.34 4.81 29.99
C PHE A 371 10.84 4.72 30.33
N LEU A 372 11.66 5.25 29.42
CA LEU A 372 13.08 5.51 29.65
C LEU A 372 13.31 7.02 29.64
N THR A 373 14.04 7.53 30.64
CA THR A 373 14.44 8.93 30.72
C THR A 373 15.84 9.10 30.15
N LEU A 374 16.03 10.08 29.30
CA LEU A 374 17.29 10.43 28.62
C LEU A 374 17.57 11.92 28.81
N GLY A 375 18.10 12.31 29.97
CA GLY A 375 18.19 13.71 30.34
C GLY A 375 16.82 14.36 30.46
N THR A 376 16.49 15.26 29.55
CA THR A 376 15.16 15.92 29.46
C THR A 376 14.16 15.14 28.61
N ASP A 377 14.60 14.17 27.83
CA ASP A 377 13.77 13.40 26.91
C ASP A 377 13.21 12.14 27.56
N THR A 378 12.06 11.70 27.08
CA THR A 378 11.38 10.49 27.57
C THR A 378 10.90 9.66 26.38
N ILE A 379 11.23 8.37 26.39
CA ILE A 379 10.71 7.38 25.44
C ILE A 379 9.71 6.50 26.18
N PHE A 380 8.44 6.64 25.82
CA PHE A 380 7.37 5.77 26.32
C PHE A 380 7.35 4.45 25.56
N TYR A 381 7.12 3.38 26.28
CA TYR A 381 6.94 2.06 25.68
C TYR A 381 5.97 1.21 26.50
N ASN A 382 5.33 0.27 25.83
CA ASN A 382 4.64 -0.81 26.52
C ASN A 382 4.97 -2.17 25.90
N VAL A 383 4.80 -3.20 26.71
CA VAL A 383 5.13 -4.57 26.32
C VAL A 383 4.04 -5.50 26.79
N ALA A 384 3.48 -6.26 25.86
CA ALA A 384 2.61 -7.39 26.17
C ALA A 384 3.37 -8.67 25.85
N VAL A 385 3.41 -9.59 26.80
CA VAL A 385 4.09 -10.87 26.68
C VAL A 385 3.11 -11.99 26.97
N ASP A 386 3.05 -12.96 26.07
CA ASP A 386 2.43 -14.26 26.34
C ASP A 386 3.48 -15.36 26.31
N GLU A 387 3.58 -16.14 27.35
CA GLU A 387 4.37 -17.37 27.36
C GLU A 387 3.82 -18.39 26.36
N LYS A 388 2.50 -18.47 26.30
CA LYS A 388 1.73 -19.28 25.37
C LYS A 388 0.51 -18.48 24.92
N HIS A 389 0.54 -17.98 23.69
CA HIS A 389 -0.60 -17.26 23.17
C HIS A 389 -1.83 -18.18 23.10
N PRO A 390 -3.02 -17.73 23.56
CA PRO A 390 -4.19 -18.61 23.73
C PRO A 390 -4.67 -19.31 22.47
N LEU A 391 -4.41 -18.76 21.28
CA LEU A 391 -4.89 -19.31 20.02
C LEU A 391 -3.94 -20.33 19.37
N ASN A 392 -2.64 -20.31 19.71
CA ASN A 392 -1.67 -21.16 19.01
C ASN A 392 -0.53 -21.70 19.89
N ASP A 393 -0.55 -21.46 21.19
CA ASP A 393 0.48 -21.85 22.17
C ASP A 393 1.90 -21.34 21.87
N LYS A 394 2.06 -20.36 20.96
CA LYS A 394 3.36 -19.78 20.66
C LYS A 394 3.70 -18.67 21.65
N PRO A 395 4.97 -18.55 22.08
CA PRO A 395 5.41 -17.40 22.84
C PRO A 395 5.40 -16.14 21.96
N THR A 396 4.93 -15.03 22.52
CA THR A 396 4.90 -13.75 21.78
C THR A 396 5.29 -12.58 22.66
N ILE A 397 5.90 -11.59 22.04
CA ILE A 397 6.14 -10.27 22.63
C ILE A 397 5.65 -9.23 21.63
N ARG A 398 4.76 -8.34 22.07
CA ARG A 398 4.43 -7.12 21.37
C ARG A 398 5.07 -5.96 22.12
N LEU A 399 6.05 -5.32 21.50
CA LEU A 399 6.75 -4.16 22.01
C LEU A 399 6.30 -2.92 21.22
N ARG A 400 5.65 -1.97 21.92
CA ARG A 400 5.27 -0.68 21.34
C ARG A 400 6.20 0.40 21.87
N ILE A 401 6.74 1.23 20.98
CA ILE A 401 7.67 2.30 21.33
C ILE A 401 7.18 3.61 20.72
N LYS A 402 7.11 4.65 21.53
CA LYS A 402 6.78 6.00 21.09
C LYS A 402 8.06 6.84 21.09
N ASN A 403 8.76 6.90 19.96
CA ASN A 403 9.92 7.75 19.75
C ASN A 403 9.58 8.93 18.84
N THR A 404 9.47 10.12 19.38
CA THR A 404 9.21 11.37 18.65
C THR A 404 10.48 12.14 18.30
N GLN A 405 11.65 11.65 18.76
CA GLN A 405 12.94 12.30 18.62
C GLN A 405 13.69 11.74 17.41
N THR A 406 13.77 12.49 16.33
CA THR A 406 14.41 12.05 15.08
C THR A 406 15.92 11.81 15.20
N GLN A 407 16.57 12.43 16.17
CA GLN A 407 17.99 12.26 16.50
C GLN A 407 18.29 10.96 17.28
N LEU A 408 17.28 10.29 17.81
CA LEU A 408 17.46 9.04 18.52
C LEU A 408 17.19 7.84 17.59
N LYS A 409 18.04 6.82 17.72
CA LYS A 409 17.87 5.55 17.03
C LYS A 409 17.51 4.46 18.02
N ILE A 410 16.61 3.60 17.63
CA ILE A 410 16.18 2.45 18.46
C ILE A 410 16.75 1.18 17.83
N GLY A 411 17.47 0.41 18.62
CA GLY A 411 17.94 -0.93 18.25
C GLY A 411 17.14 -1.99 18.99
N LEU A 412 16.45 -2.84 18.25
CA LEU A 412 15.86 -4.06 18.80
C LEU A 412 16.98 -5.05 19.15
N LYS A 413 16.91 -5.65 20.33
CA LYS A 413 17.79 -6.76 20.72
C LYS A 413 16.94 -7.96 21.13
N ALA A 414 17.36 -9.15 20.71
CA ALA A 414 16.69 -10.39 21.09
C ALA A 414 17.69 -11.54 21.22
N CYS A 415 17.39 -12.50 22.07
CA CYS A 415 18.16 -13.72 22.18
C CYS A 415 17.28 -14.91 22.60
N ALA A 416 17.71 -16.08 22.19
CA ALA A 416 17.13 -17.36 22.57
C ALA A 416 18.20 -18.44 22.61
N LYS A 417 17.95 -19.53 23.33
CA LYS A 417 18.83 -20.70 23.30
C LYS A 417 18.74 -21.44 21.99
N GLN A 418 17.53 -21.53 21.44
CA GLN A 418 17.23 -22.23 20.18
C GLN A 418 15.88 -21.75 19.64
N GLY A 419 15.50 -22.26 18.47
CA GLY A 419 14.19 -22.02 17.86
C GLY A 419 14.20 -20.83 16.90
N GLN A 420 13.04 -20.55 16.33
CA GLN A 420 12.85 -19.47 15.37
C GLN A 420 11.97 -18.39 15.97
N VAL A 421 12.33 -17.14 15.72
CA VAL A 421 11.49 -15.98 16.04
C VAL A 421 11.29 -15.14 14.80
N HIS A 422 10.04 -14.74 14.57
CA HIS A 422 9.64 -13.81 13.54
C HIS A 422 9.44 -12.43 14.17
N PHE A 423 9.98 -11.40 13.55
CA PHE A 423 9.90 -10.02 13.99
C PHE A 423 9.20 -9.21 12.90
N TYR A 424 8.19 -8.43 13.27
CA TYR A 424 7.44 -7.56 12.36
C TYR A 424 7.47 -6.14 12.88
N ASN A 425 7.94 -5.19 12.07
CA ASN A 425 7.97 -3.78 12.40
C ASN A 425 6.85 -3.04 11.68
N VAL A 426 5.86 -2.58 12.41
CA VAL A 426 4.63 -1.99 11.87
C VAL A 426 4.33 -0.68 12.58
N THR A 427 3.92 0.35 11.83
CA THR A 427 3.40 1.59 12.41
C THR A 427 2.10 1.34 13.14
N GLU A 428 1.86 2.10 14.19
CA GLU A 428 0.63 2.04 14.96
C GLU A 428 0.04 3.44 15.10
N LEU A 429 -1.23 3.57 14.70
CA LEU A 429 -2.00 4.78 14.88
C LEU A 429 -2.65 4.82 16.27
N THR A 430 -3.05 6.00 16.71
CA THR A 430 -3.85 6.18 17.96
C THR A 430 -5.21 5.51 17.88
N THR A 431 -5.65 5.13 16.70
CA THR A 431 -6.87 4.37 16.42
C THR A 431 -6.66 2.86 16.43
N ASP A 432 -5.49 2.37 16.88
CA ASP A 432 -5.06 0.97 16.84
C ASP A 432 -5.01 0.33 15.44
N VAL A 433 -5.17 1.11 14.39
CA VAL A 433 -5.01 0.64 13.00
C VAL A 433 -3.56 0.82 12.57
N GLY A 434 -2.75 -0.23 12.72
CA GLY A 434 -1.40 -0.31 12.18
C GLY A 434 -1.46 -0.74 10.71
N ASN A 435 -0.88 0.04 9.82
CA ASN A 435 -1.15 -0.14 8.40
C ASN A 435 0.09 -0.12 7.49
N TRP A 436 1.24 0.32 8.01
CA TRP A 436 2.45 0.40 7.20
C TRP A 436 3.60 -0.37 7.86
N GLY A 437 4.18 -1.29 7.10
CA GLY A 437 5.44 -1.88 7.46
C GLY A 437 6.54 -0.83 7.41
N MET A 438 7.42 -0.82 8.40
CA MET A 438 8.63 -0.01 8.42
C MET A 438 9.86 -0.91 8.42
N PRO A 439 10.94 -0.54 7.70
CA PRO A 439 12.07 -1.42 7.59
C PRO A 439 12.77 -1.64 8.94
N PHE A 440 13.30 -2.83 9.11
CA PHE A 440 14.46 -3.03 9.95
C PHE A 440 15.67 -2.59 9.12
N SER A 441 16.39 -1.57 9.58
CA SER A 441 17.63 -1.18 8.94
C SER A 441 18.79 -1.95 9.54
N ALA A 442 19.57 -2.52 8.70
CA ALA A 442 20.84 -3.20 8.92
C ALA A 442 21.03 -3.96 10.25
N TYR A 443 21.18 -5.24 10.13
CA TYR A 443 21.93 -6.05 11.08
C TYR A 443 23.34 -5.45 11.23
N LEU A 444 23.70 -5.03 12.41
CA LEU A 444 25.01 -4.47 12.72
C LEU A 444 25.79 -5.47 13.58
N PRO A 445 26.66 -6.29 12.97
CA PRO A 445 27.45 -7.29 13.69
C PRO A 445 28.29 -6.70 14.81
N GLU A 446 28.77 -5.48 14.65
CA GLU A 446 29.54 -4.74 15.64
C GLU A 446 28.78 -4.31 16.89
N TRP A 447 27.45 -4.56 16.92
CA TRP A 447 26.60 -4.27 18.07
C TRP A 447 26.20 -5.52 18.85
N ILE A 448 26.76 -6.65 18.51
CA ILE A 448 26.55 -7.93 19.17
C ILE A 448 27.45 -8.03 20.41
#